data_46188bfbb2a48edb129962817545f2cc
#
_entry.id   46188bfbb2a48edb129962817545f2cc
#
_cell.length_a   1.000
_cell.length_b   1.000
_cell.length_c   1.000
_cell.angle_alpha   90.00
_cell.angle_beta   90.00
_cell.angle_gamma   90.00
#
_symmetry.space_group_name_H-M   'P 1'
#
loop_
_entity.id
_entity.type
_entity.pdbx_description
1 polymer ?
#
loop_
_entity_poly.entity_id
_entity_poly.type
_entity_poly.pdbx_seq_one_letter_code
_entity_poly.pdbx_strand_id
1 'polypeptide(L)'
;MKFSLILAFVLPTLSFSQQNEWFADAKLGIFIHWGMYAVDGTSESWAFHNRTVPYKQYMSQMNGFAAENYNPTAWAQLIKESGANYCVITTKHHDGLALYNTKLKTPQATKQKNWNPKYPLSSVHQTPAQKDLIAPLFTALEKEGIKKGSYYSLLDWSSNDYPGFYKDSSRYQIANDSARWQHFLYFMHGQIEEINTQFKPDLFWFDGDWEHSEAEWQAAQIDAIIHQSNPEAILNGRLKSYGDYDTPEQNMPIIHPDRNTWELCLTTNDNWGYRPQDHNFKSHFELLSIFTECLGMGGNLLLDIGPKADGTIPDEQIAILKAFGRWTQKHSSAIYGTIAGLPYGHYHGNSTLSKDSTVLNLFVPSPQGVHTDTSTLMIPVYIKGLKSVPKSITLLGSDTQIASHEVGKISWSSVPGTLFLEIPFSEMDPMISVVQIKFNEPIKLYRGKGGFH
;
A
#
# COMPACT_ATOMS: atom_id res chain seq x y z
N MET A 1 -37.26 -20.01 -49.85
CA MET A 1 -36.58 -20.34 -48.62
C MET A 1 -35.44 -19.33 -48.42
N LYS A 2 -35.62 -18.35 -47.50
CA LYS A 2 -34.58 -17.39 -47.13
C LYS A 2 -33.95 -17.88 -45.83
N PHE A 3 -32.67 -18.27 -45.86
CA PHE A 3 -31.89 -18.57 -44.68
C PHE A 3 -31.33 -17.24 -44.13
N SER A 4 -31.79 -16.83 -42.96
CA SER A 4 -31.19 -15.75 -42.17
C SER A 4 -30.09 -16.34 -41.30
N LEU A 5 -28.85 -15.96 -41.57
CA LEU A 5 -27.69 -16.26 -40.75
C LEU A 5 -27.68 -15.30 -39.53
N ILE A 6 -27.99 -15.81 -38.36
CA ILE A 6 -27.81 -15.06 -37.11
C ILE A 6 -26.33 -15.24 -36.68
N LEU A 7 -25.56 -14.18 -36.85
CA LEU A 7 -24.20 -14.08 -36.34
C LEU A 7 -24.31 -13.73 -34.83
N ALA A 8 -24.11 -14.72 -33.95
CA ALA A 8 -24.01 -14.49 -32.53
C ALA A 8 -22.61 -13.90 -32.25
N PHE A 9 -22.55 -12.61 -31.92
CA PHE A 9 -21.38 -11.99 -31.34
C PHE A 9 -21.27 -12.49 -29.88
N VAL A 10 -20.38 -13.45 -29.63
CA VAL A 10 -19.91 -13.77 -28.29
C VAL A 10 -18.91 -12.68 -27.91
N LEU A 11 -19.37 -11.67 -27.20
CA LEU A 11 -18.48 -10.76 -26.48
C LEU A 11 -17.76 -11.59 -25.38
N PRO A 12 -16.44 -11.56 -25.29
CA PRO A 12 -15.76 -12.15 -24.15
C PRO A 12 -16.10 -11.31 -22.92
N THR A 13 -16.96 -11.81 -22.06
CA THR A 13 -17.04 -11.35 -20.67
C THR A 13 -15.76 -11.82 -19.98
N LEU A 14 -14.64 -11.12 -20.20
CA LEU A 14 -13.49 -11.21 -19.33
C LEU A 14 -13.97 -10.69 -17.96
N SER A 15 -14.08 -11.60 -17.02
CA SER A 15 -14.54 -11.31 -15.68
C SER A 15 -13.59 -10.33 -15.01
N PHE A 16 -14.07 -9.18 -14.61
CA PHE A 16 -13.40 -8.19 -13.74
C PHE A 16 -12.76 -8.79 -12.47
N SER A 17 -13.03 -10.04 -12.14
CA SER A 17 -12.51 -10.72 -10.95
C SER A 17 -11.05 -11.20 -11.05
N GLN A 18 -10.50 -11.37 -12.25
CA GLN A 18 -9.16 -11.93 -12.43
C GLN A 18 -8.06 -10.85 -12.41
N GLN A 19 -8.41 -9.60 -12.73
CA GLN A 19 -7.49 -8.48 -12.90
C GLN A 19 -6.85 -8.04 -11.55
N ASN A 20 -7.55 -8.15 -10.44
CA ASN A 20 -7.08 -7.69 -9.13
C ASN A 20 -6.53 -8.84 -8.23
N GLU A 21 -6.48 -10.08 -8.73
CA GLU A 21 -6.10 -11.23 -7.90
C GLU A 21 -4.64 -11.12 -7.41
N TRP A 22 -3.72 -10.67 -8.28
CA TRP A 22 -2.33 -10.49 -7.90
C TRP A 22 -2.18 -9.49 -6.75
N PHE A 23 -2.97 -8.41 -6.77
CA PHE A 23 -2.90 -7.35 -5.75
C PHE A 23 -3.47 -7.86 -4.41
N ALA A 24 -4.61 -8.54 -4.44
CA ALA A 24 -5.17 -9.17 -3.24
C ALA A 24 -4.23 -10.20 -2.62
N ASP A 25 -3.40 -10.87 -3.41
CA ASP A 25 -2.42 -11.87 -2.97
C ASP A 25 -1.09 -11.26 -2.50
N ALA A 26 -0.77 -10.04 -2.93
CA ALA A 26 0.50 -9.37 -2.67
C ALA A 26 0.73 -9.00 -1.21
N LYS A 27 -0.29 -8.63 -0.47
CA LYS A 27 -0.36 -8.35 0.97
C LYS A 27 0.54 -7.22 1.48
N LEU A 28 1.77 -7.08 1.01
CA LEU A 28 2.73 -6.08 1.44
C LEU A 28 3.30 -5.33 0.25
N GLY A 29 3.23 -4.01 0.30
CA GLY A 29 3.90 -3.08 -0.59
C GLY A 29 4.77 -2.09 0.17
N ILE A 30 5.73 -1.48 -0.51
CA ILE A 30 6.52 -0.37 0.01
C ILE A 30 6.13 0.90 -0.74
N PHE A 31 5.78 1.95 0.01
CA PHE A 31 5.57 3.29 -0.51
C PHE A 31 6.87 4.09 -0.38
N ILE A 32 7.18 4.89 -1.38
CA ILE A 32 8.36 5.76 -1.35
C ILE A 32 7.91 7.19 -1.61
N HIS A 33 7.93 8.03 -0.56
CA HIS A 33 7.73 9.46 -0.69
C HIS A 33 9.09 10.14 -0.85
N TRP A 34 9.44 10.51 -2.09
CA TRP A 34 10.71 11.12 -2.41
C TRP A 34 10.56 12.30 -3.36
N GLY A 35 11.27 13.38 -3.08
CA GLY A 35 11.21 14.61 -3.86
C GLY A 35 12.07 15.70 -3.25
N MET A 36 11.97 16.93 -3.79
CA MET A 36 12.78 18.08 -3.34
C MET A 36 12.56 18.42 -1.86
N TYR A 37 11.42 18.09 -1.29
CA TYR A 37 11.11 18.31 0.13
C TYR A 37 12.04 17.57 1.10
N ALA A 38 12.73 16.54 0.62
CA ALA A 38 13.73 15.82 1.40
C ALA A 38 15.01 16.63 1.65
N VAL A 39 15.25 17.74 0.92
CA VAL A 39 16.45 18.58 1.05
C VAL A 39 16.49 19.29 2.40
N ASP A 40 15.42 20.02 2.74
CA ASP A 40 15.28 20.73 4.01
C ASP A 40 14.49 19.92 5.04
N GLY A 41 14.00 18.73 4.67
CA GLY A 41 13.15 17.91 5.53
C GLY A 41 11.84 18.60 5.88
N THR A 42 11.15 19.15 4.90
CA THR A 42 9.86 19.81 5.06
C THR A 42 8.70 18.82 4.88
N SER A 43 7.51 19.14 5.41
CA SER A 43 6.29 18.36 5.13
C SER A 43 5.92 18.54 3.66
N GLU A 44 6.36 17.67 2.81
CA GLU A 44 6.14 17.59 1.36
C GLU A 44 5.60 18.94 0.78
N SER A 45 4.75 18.89 -0.22
CA SER A 45 4.09 20.07 -0.81
C SER A 45 3.18 20.83 0.18
N TRP A 46 2.72 20.15 1.23
CA TRP A 46 1.87 20.75 2.26
C TRP A 46 2.55 21.89 3.02
N ALA A 47 3.90 21.88 3.09
CA ALA A 47 4.65 22.92 3.76
C ALA A 47 4.37 24.32 3.19
N PHE A 48 4.33 24.48 1.86
CA PHE A 48 3.98 25.78 1.27
C PHE A 48 2.47 25.98 1.13
N HIS A 49 1.72 24.92 0.82
CA HIS A 49 0.26 25.01 0.71
C HIS A 49 -0.37 25.54 1.99
N ASN A 50 0.08 25.05 3.14
CA ASN A 50 -0.33 25.52 4.48
C ASN A 50 0.41 26.77 4.95
N ARG A 51 1.29 27.36 4.14
CA ARG A 51 2.10 28.57 4.45
C ARG A 51 3.05 28.42 5.63
N THR A 52 3.46 27.21 5.99
CA THR A 52 4.50 26.97 7.01
C THR A 52 5.90 27.27 6.45
N VAL A 53 6.06 27.16 5.14
CA VAL A 53 7.25 27.54 4.39
C VAL A 53 6.81 28.43 3.21
N PRO A 54 7.42 29.59 2.96
CA PRO A 54 7.13 30.41 1.79
C PRO A 54 7.36 29.61 0.49
N TYR A 55 6.45 29.71 -0.49
CA TYR A 55 6.54 28.95 -1.75
C TYR A 55 7.89 29.07 -2.44
N LYS A 56 8.45 30.29 -2.52
CA LYS A 56 9.78 30.51 -3.14
C LYS A 56 10.90 29.74 -2.42
N GLN A 57 10.84 29.71 -1.09
CA GLN A 57 11.80 28.96 -0.26
C GLN A 57 11.60 27.44 -0.48
N TYR A 58 10.36 26.96 -0.46
CA TYR A 58 10.05 25.56 -0.73
C TYR A 58 10.63 25.13 -2.09
N MET A 59 10.32 25.83 -3.17
CA MET A 59 10.81 25.51 -4.51
C MET A 59 12.34 25.63 -4.65
N SER A 60 13.02 26.43 -3.80
CA SER A 60 14.49 26.52 -3.85
C SER A 60 15.18 25.23 -3.40
N GLN A 61 14.48 24.32 -2.73
CA GLN A 61 14.97 22.99 -2.38
C GLN A 61 15.39 22.17 -3.62
N MET A 62 14.82 22.45 -4.80
CA MET A 62 15.28 21.83 -6.05
C MET A 62 16.78 21.94 -6.25
N ASN A 63 17.42 23.03 -5.78
CA ASN A 63 18.86 23.27 -5.96
C ASN A 63 19.74 22.33 -5.11
N GLY A 64 19.18 21.65 -4.12
CA GLY A 64 19.86 20.67 -3.26
C GLY A 64 19.47 19.22 -3.56
N PHE A 65 18.51 18.99 -4.46
CA PHE A 65 18.04 17.64 -4.78
C PHE A 65 18.97 16.98 -5.81
N ALA A 66 20.03 16.33 -5.32
CA ALA A 66 21.13 15.82 -6.14
C ALA A 66 21.09 14.31 -6.41
N ALA A 67 20.47 13.53 -5.53
CA ALA A 67 20.36 12.07 -5.64
C ALA A 67 21.69 11.37 -5.97
N GLU A 68 22.81 11.86 -5.41
CA GLU A 68 24.17 11.40 -5.74
C GLU A 68 24.45 9.98 -5.24
N ASN A 69 23.82 9.57 -4.14
CA ASN A 69 23.95 8.25 -3.55
C ASN A 69 22.79 7.31 -3.92
N TYR A 70 21.89 7.73 -4.81
CA TYR A 70 20.76 6.92 -5.25
C TYR A 70 21.21 5.67 -5.97
N ASN A 71 20.84 4.51 -5.41
CA ASN A 71 21.11 3.20 -5.98
C ASN A 71 19.82 2.40 -6.15
N PRO A 72 19.17 2.43 -7.33
CA PRO A 72 17.90 1.76 -7.57
C PRO A 72 17.96 0.24 -7.39
N THR A 73 19.11 -0.38 -7.68
CA THR A 73 19.28 -1.83 -7.47
C THR A 73 19.27 -2.17 -5.99
N ALA A 74 19.99 -1.41 -5.15
CA ALA A 74 20.00 -1.62 -3.71
C ALA A 74 18.61 -1.35 -3.09
N TRP A 75 17.88 -0.35 -3.61
CA TRP A 75 16.50 -0.10 -3.18
C TRP A 75 15.60 -1.29 -3.50
N ALA A 76 15.62 -1.78 -4.75
CA ALA A 76 14.81 -2.92 -5.16
C ALA A 76 15.12 -4.19 -4.35
N GLN A 77 16.41 -4.44 -4.06
CA GLN A 77 16.84 -5.55 -3.22
C GLN A 77 16.32 -5.41 -1.79
N LEU A 78 16.43 -4.25 -1.16
CA LEU A 78 15.92 -4.00 0.19
C LEU A 78 14.39 -4.19 0.26
N ILE A 79 13.66 -3.72 -0.78
CA ILE A 79 12.22 -3.91 -0.90
C ILE A 79 11.89 -5.40 -1.03
N LYS A 80 12.63 -6.14 -1.86
CA LYS A 80 12.46 -7.60 -1.99
C LYS A 80 12.75 -8.31 -0.68
N GLU A 81 13.84 -7.95 -0.02
CA GLU A 81 14.22 -8.51 1.28
C GLU A 81 13.15 -8.28 2.36
N SER A 82 12.41 -7.17 2.32
CA SER A 82 11.31 -6.91 3.26
C SER A 82 10.11 -7.86 3.11
N GLY A 83 10.05 -8.60 2.00
CA GLY A 83 8.91 -9.46 1.65
C GLY A 83 7.84 -8.72 0.83
N ALA A 84 8.04 -7.47 0.45
CA ALA A 84 7.09 -6.75 -0.38
C ALA A 84 7.01 -7.31 -1.80
N ASN A 85 5.81 -7.35 -2.36
CA ASN A 85 5.54 -7.82 -3.71
C ASN A 85 5.24 -6.68 -4.69
N TYR A 86 5.07 -5.47 -4.21
CA TYR A 86 4.93 -4.28 -5.03
C TYR A 86 5.56 -3.07 -4.34
N CYS A 87 5.85 -2.04 -5.13
CA CYS A 87 6.41 -0.78 -4.67
C CYS A 87 5.74 0.37 -5.39
N VAL A 88 5.31 1.38 -4.66
CA VAL A 88 4.75 2.63 -5.19
C VAL A 88 5.72 3.76 -4.91
N ILE A 89 6.04 4.60 -5.91
CA ILE A 89 6.90 5.77 -5.73
C ILE A 89 6.21 7.03 -6.23
N THR A 90 6.45 8.15 -5.54
CA THR A 90 6.01 9.47 -5.99
C THR A 90 6.68 9.86 -7.30
N THR A 91 6.01 9.63 -8.44
CA THR A 91 6.50 10.08 -9.76
C THR A 91 6.31 11.58 -9.93
N LYS A 92 5.27 12.16 -9.34
CA LYS A 92 5.02 13.60 -9.16
C LYS A 92 4.14 13.84 -7.95
N HIS A 93 4.58 14.63 -6.99
CA HIS A 93 3.78 15.10 -5.85
C HIS A 93 3.05 16.41 -6.19
N HIS A 94 2.26 16.98 -5.27
CA HIS A 94 1.47 18.20 -5.49
C HIS A 94 2.30 19.46 -5.83
N ASP A 95 3.62 19.42 -5.61
CA ASP A 95 4.54 20.50 -5.98
C ASP A 95 4.93 20.53 -7.47
N GLY A 96 4.49 19.52 -8.22
CA GLY A 96 4.67 19.45 -9.66
C GLY A 96 6.04 18.97 -10.13
N LEU A 97 7.00 18.70 -9.23
CA LEU A 97 8.31 18.16 -9.64
C LEU A 97 8.17 16.71 -10.09
N ALA A 98 8.33 16.46 -11.39
CA ALA A 98 8.39 15.13 -11.94
C ALA A 98 9.74 14.48 -11.67
N LEU A 99 9.78 13.27 -11.09
CA LEU A 99 11.04 12.53 -10.86
C LEU A 99 11.50 11.74 -12.09
N TYR A 100 10.83 11.90 -13.21
CA TYR A 100 11.14 11.26 -14.49
C TYR A 100 11.37 12.28 -15.61
N ASN A 101 11.84 11.82 -16.76
CA ASN A 101 12.14 12.66 -17.91
C ASN A 101 10.88 13.02 -18.71
N THR A 102 9.95 13.79 -18.08
CA THR A 102 8.78 14.33 -18.79
C THR A 102 9.19 15.30 -19.90
N LYS A 103 8.45 15.31 -21.00
CA LYS A 103 8.59 16.26 -22.11
C LYS A 103 7.60 17.42 -22.01
N LEU A 104 6.63 17.29 -21.14
CA LEU A 104 5.52 18.24 -21.00
C LEU A 104 5.88 19.39 -20.06
N LYS A 105 5.32 20.53 -20.33
CA LYS A 105 5.53 21.77 -19.58
C LYS A 105 4.21 22.42 -19.24
N THR A 106 4.18 23.03 -18.06
CA THR A 106 3.12 23.93 -17.65
C THR A 106 3.72 25.24 -17.15
N PRO A 107 3.04 26.38 -17.29
CA PRO A 107 3.50 27.65 -16.73
C PRO A 107 3.63 27.57 -15.21
N GLN A 108 4.79 27.95 -14.67
CA GLN A 108 5.06 27.90 -13.24
C GLN A 108 4.60 29.17 -12.52
N ALA A 109 4.15 29.03 -11.28
CA ALA A 109 3.62 30.10 -10.45
C ALA A 109 4.62 31.23 -10.16
N THR A 110 5.91 30.89 -10.04
CA THR A 110 6.98 31.89 -9.88
C THR A 110 8.28 31.42 -10.53
N LYS A 111 9.08 32.40 -11.00
CA LYS A 111 10.44 32.13 -11.49
C LYS A 111 11.37 31.86 -10.31
N GLN A 112 12.12 30.78 -10.37
CA GLN A 112 13.22 30.48 -9.44
C GLN A 112 14.56 30.90 -10.03
N LYS A 113 15.57 31.22 -9.18
CA LYS A 113 16.86 31.70 -9.60
C LYS A 113 17.55 30.81 -10.64
N ASN A 114 17.48 29.51 -10.45
CA ASN A 114 18.11 28.51 -11.31
C ASN A 114 17.11 27.76 -12.21
N TRP A 115 15.83 28.14 -12.17
CA TRP A 115 14.83 27.51 -13.01
C TRP A 115 14.85 28.07 -14.44
N ASN A 116 14.92 27.16 -15.39
CA ASN A 116 14.88 27.51 -16.80
C ASN A 116 13.50 27.14 -17.39
N PRO A 117 12.61 28.12 -17.66
CA PRO A 117 11.28 27.87 -18.19
C PRO A 117 11.27 27.24 -19.58
N LYS A 118 12.44 27.14 -20.22
CA LYS A 118 12.59 26.43 -21.49
C LYS A 118 12.40 24.93 -21.33
N TYR A 119 12.65 24.38 -20.14
CA TYR A 119 12.59 22.94 -19.86
C TYR A 119 11.41 22.58 -18.92
N PRO A 120 10.94 21.30 -18.95
CA PRO A 120 9.96 20.79 -17.97
C PRO A 120 10.42 20.92 -16.53
N LEU A 121 9.47 20.98 -15.60
CA LEU A 121 9.75 20.86 -14.17
C LEU A 121 9.99 19.38 -13.82
N SER A 122 11.25 18.98 -13.86
CA SER A 122 11.65 17.59 -13.58
C SER A 122 13.02 17.48 -12.96
N SER A 123 13.29 16.32 -12.33
CA SER A 123 14.61 15.98 -11.78
C SER A 123 15.72 16.03 -12.82
N VAL A 124 15.39 15.76 -14.09
CA VAL A 124 16.34 15.78 -15.21
C VAL A 124 16.81 17.19 -15.54
N HIS A 125 15.91 18.18 -15.47
CA HIS A 125 16.16 19.50 -16.05
C HIS A 125 16.33 20.63 -15.03
N GLN A 126 15.77 20.46 -13.83
CA GLN A 126 15.66 21.56 -12.87
C GLN A 126 16.39 21.29 -11.54
N THR A 127 16.97 20.11 -11.37
CA THR A 127 17.71 19.75 -10.15
C THR A 127 19.15 19.31 -10.46
N PRO A 128 20.07 19.33 -9.47
CA PRO A 128 21.43 18.81 -9.64
C PRO A 128 21.48 17.30 -9.95
N ALA A 129 20.42 16.56 -9.70
CA ALA A 129 20.35 15.13 -10.04
C ALA A 129 20.55 14.89 -11.54
N GLN A 130 19.98 15.74 -12.40
CA GLN A 130 20.12 15.71 -13.88
C GLN A 130 19.86 14.33 -14.49
N LYS A 131 18.98 13.52 -13.88
CA LYS A 131 18.68 12.15 -14.30
C LYS A 131 17.23 11.79 -14.03
N ASP A 132 16.74 10.82 -14.80
CA ASP A 132 15.50 10.13 -14.54
C ASP A 132 15.70 9.21 -13.33
N LEU A 133 14.83 9.34 -12.32
CA LEU A 133 14.91 8.56 -11.08
C LEU A 133 13.92 7.40 -11.08
N ILE A 134 12.94 7.42 -11.98
CA ILE A 134 11.86 6.41 -12.03
C ILE A 134 12.23 5.24 -12.94
N ALA A 135 12.71 5.50 -14.16
CA ALA A 135 13.08 4.45 -15.12
C ALA A 135 14.04 3.40 -14.54
N PRO A 136 15.18 3.81 -13.90
CA PRO A 136 16.11 2.81 -13.35
C PRO A 136 15.54 2.05 -12.15
N LEU A 137 14.67 2.67 -11.33
CA LEU A 137 14.02 1.97 -10.23
C LEU A 137 13.05 0.92 -10.76
N PHE A 138 12.18 1.29 -11.69
CA PHE A 138 11.21 0.35 -12.25
C PHE A 138 11.88 -0.83 -12.95
N THR A 139 12.99 -0.58 -13.64
CA THR A 139 13.83 -1.66 -14.22
C THR A 139 14.42 -2.57 -13.13
N ALA A 140 14.85 -2.01 -12.00
CA ALA A 140 15.39 -2.79 -10.89
C ALA A 140 14.29 -3.61 -10.18
N LEU A 141 13.11 -3.02 -9.97
CA LEU A 141 11.95 -3.72 -9.39
C LEU A 141 11.51 -4.91 -10.26
N GLU A 142 11.45 -4.73 -11.58
CA GLU A 142 11.14 -5.83 -12.52
C GLU A 142 12.12 -7.00 -12.40
N LYS A 143 13.42 -6.73 -12.27
CA LYS A 143 14.44 -7.76 -12.10
C LYS A 143 14.26 -8.58 -10.82
N GLU A 144 13.76 -7.93 -9.75
CA GLU A 144 13.45 -8.57 -8.48
C GLU A 144 12.05 -9.21 -8.45
N GLY A 145 11.28 -9.09 -9.54
CA GLY A 145 9.90 -9.60 -9.63
C GLY A 145 8.91 -8.84 -8.77
N ILE A 146 9.16 -7.54 -8.53
CA ILE A 146 8.31 -6.64 -7.76
C ILE A 146 7.43 -5.84 -8.70
N LYS A 147 6.14 -5.78 -8.43
CA LYS A 147 5.18 -4.98 -9.19
C LYS A 147 5.40 -3.50 -8.99
N LYS A 148 5.29 -2.72 -10.08
CA LYS A 148 5.58 -1.28 -10.12
C LYS A 148 4.33 -0.46 -9.93
N GLY A 149 4.35 0.46 -8.98
CA GLY A 149 3.29 1.43 -8.75
C GLY A 149 3.78 2.87 -8.96
N SER A 150 3.00 3.65 -9.67
CA SER A 150 3.24 5.07 -9.88
C SER A 150 2.26 5.88 -9.04
N TYR A 151 2.76 6.55 -7.97
CA TYR A 151 1.98 7.62 -7.35
C TYR A 151 2.01 8.84 -8.26
N TYR A 152 0.84 9.36 -8.57
CA TYR A 152 0.70 10.59 -9.34
C TYR A 152 -0.34 11.50 -8.69
N SER A 153 0.08 12.69 -8.28
CA SER A 153 -0.84 13.72 -7.81
C SER A 153 -1.61 14.33 -8.98
N LEU A 154 -2.94 14.33 -8.89
CA LEU A 154 -3.81 15.10 -9.78
C LEU A 154 -3.63 16.60 -9.59
N LEU A 155 -3.28 17.02 -8.35
CA LEU A 155 -2.97 18.39 -8.01
C LEU A 155 -1.60 18.81 -8.57
N ASP A 156 -1.49 20.07 -8.96
CA ASP A 156 -0.22 20.73 -9.25
C ASP A 156 -0.26 22.19 -8.77
N TRP A 157 0.00 22.37 -7.48
CA TRP A 157 -0.03 23.70 -6.86
C TRP A 157 1.07 24.65 -7.36
N SER A 158 2.08 24.15 -8.06
CA SER A 158 3.10 24.98 -8.68
C SER A 158 2.70 25.50 -10.06
N SER A 159 1.81 24.79 -10.75
CA SER A 159 1.32 25.19 -12.08
C SER A 159 0.45 26.44 -12.01
N ASN A 160 0.71 27.42 -12.89
CA ASN A 160 -0.20 28.55 -13.04
C ASN A 160 -1.53 28.17 -13.65
N ASP A 161 -1.60 27.08 -14.42
CA ASP A 161 -2.83 26.62 -15.05
C ASP A 161 -3.72 25.84 -14.08
N TYR A 162 -3.19 25.44 -12.91
CA TYR A 162 -3.98 24.86 -11.84
C TYR A 162 -4.65 25.93 -10.96
N PRO A 163 -5.94 25.80 -10.61
CA PRO A 163 -6.66 26.83 -9.85
C PRO A 163 -6.17 26.96 -8.40
N GLY A 164 -5.89 25.85 -7.71
CA GLY A 164 -5.43 25.85 -6.32
C GLY A 164 -3.99 26.32 -6.17
N PHE A 165 -3.64 26.89 -5.00
CA PHE A 165 -2.27 27.29 -4.68
C PHE A 165 -1.98 27.20 -3.19
N TYR A 166 -2.59 28.05 -2.37
CA TYR A 166 -2.59 27.95 -0.91
C TYR A 166 -3.94 27.40 -0.44
N LYS A 167 -3.97 26.81 0.72
CA LYS A 167 -5.18 26.25 1.33
C LYS A 167 -6.38 27.19 1.31
N ASP A 168 -6.15 28.49 1.41
CA ASP A 168 -7.15 29.54 1.53
C ASP A 168 -7.21 30.47 0.30
N SER A 169 -6.60 30.09 -0.82
CA SER A 169 -6.55 30.91 -2.01
C SER A 169 -6.61 30.09 -3.30
N SER A 170 -7.32 30.65 -4.29
CA SER A 170 -7.37 30.13 -5.64
C SER A 170 -6.90 31.19 -6.63
N ARG A 171 -6.20 30.79 -7.67
CA ARG A 171 -5.75 31.68 -8.76
C ARG A 171 -6.90 32.16 -9.61
N TYR A 172 -7.91 31.30 -9.80
CA TYR A 172 -9.09 31.57 -10.62
C TYR A 172 -10.19 30.54 -10.28
N GLN A 173 -11.40 30.81 -10.75
CA GLN A 173 -12.50 29.84 -10.73
C GLN A 173 -12.61 29.20 -12.11
N ILE A 174 -12.73 27.87 -12.20
CA ILE A 174 -12.80 27.11 -13.46
C ILE A 174 -13.91 27.64 -14.38
N ALA A 175 -15.07 27.99 -13.79
CA ALA A 175 -16.21 28.55 -14.55
C ALA A 175 -15.88 29.89 -15.25
N ASN A 176 -14.89 30.66 -14.73
CA ASN A 176 -14.50 31.95 -15.27
C ASN A 176 -13.34 31.86 -16.28
N ASP A 177 -12.58 30.77 -16.25
CA ASP A 177 -11.44 30.56 -17.14
C ASP A 177 -11.28 29.05 -17.48
N SER A 178 -12.27 28.52 -18.16
CA SER A 178 -12.30 27.10 -18.55
C SER A 178 -11.18 26.74 -19.54
N ALA A 179 -10.72 27.67 -20.37
CA ALA A 179 -9.63 27.44 -21.31
C ALA A 179 -8.32 27.14 -20.55
N ARG A 180 -8.03 27.87 -19.47
CA ARG A 180 -6.86 27.65 -18.63
C ARG A 180 -6.92 26.30 -17.92
N TRP A 181 -8.12 25.90 -17.45
CA TRP A 181 -8.34 24.57 -16.90
C TRP A 181 -8.11 23.46 -17.93
N GLN A 182 -8.57 23.63 -19.18
CA GLN A 182 -8.32 22.66 -20.25
C GLN A 182 -6.82 22.53 -20.58
N HIS A 183 -6.04 23.61 -20.50
CA HIS A 183 -4.58 23.54 -20.64
C HIS A 183 -3.94 22.70 -19.54
N PHE A 184 -4.42 22.86 -18.31
CA PHE A 184 -3.95 22.02 -17.19
C PHE A 184 -4.31 20.54 -17.40
N LEU A 185 -5.54 20.24 -17.79
CA LEU A 185 -5.98 18.86 -18.07
C LEU A 185 -5.16 18.23 -19.19
N TYR A 186 -4.91 18.96 -20.26
CA TYR A 186 -4.05 18.48 -21.35
C TYR A 186 -2.64 18.11 -20.87
N PHE A 187 -2.06 18.96 -20.04
CA PHE A 187 -0.75 18.72 -19.43
C PHE A 187 -0.80 17.48 -18.52
N MET A 188 -1.77 17.39 -17.62
CA MET A 188 -1.93 16.30 -16.67
C MET A 188 -2.16 14.95 -17.38
N HIS A 189 -3.10 14.90 -18.32
CA HIS A 189 -3.38 13.70 -19.12
C HIS A 189 -2.15 13.25 -19.90
N GLY A 190 -1.43 14.19 -20.51
CA GLY A 190 -0.21 13.89 -21.23
C GLY A 190 0.89 13.31 -20.32
N GLN A 191 1.05 13.80 -19.09
CA GLN A 191 1.99 13.20 -18.13
C GLN A 191 1.58 11.78 -17.71
N ILE A 192 0.28 11.53 -17.50
CA ILE A 192 -0.24 10.19 -17.21
C ILE A 192 0.03 9.25 -18.39
N GLU A 193 -0.21 9.71 -19.63
CA GLU A 193 0.08 8.96 -20.85
C GLU A 193 1.60 8.67 -21.00
N GLU A 194 2.47 9.66 -20.70
CA GLU A 194 3.92 9.46 -20.68
C GLU A 194 4.32 8.36 -19.70
N ILE A 195 3.82 8.41 -18.46
CA ILE A 195 4.12 7.40 -17.41
C ILE A 195 3.62 6.03 -17.86
N ASN A 196 2.39 5.96 -18.36
CA ASN A 196 1.78 4.70 -18.80
C ASN A 196 2.53 4.07 -19.99
N THR A 197 2.95 4.89 -20.95
CA THR A 197 3.64 4.41 -22.16
C THR A 197 5.09 4.03 -21.90
N GLN A 198 5.81 4.83 -21.11
CA GLN A 198 7.24 4.64 -20.87
C GLN A 198 7.50 3.52 -19.86
N PHE A 199 6.67 3.41 -18.82
CA PHE A 199 6.97 2.56 -17.67
C PHE A 199 6.02 1.39 -17.50
N LYS A 200 4.79 1.47 -18.05
CA LYS A 200 3.74 0.45 -17.89
C LYS A 200 3.63 -0.01 -16.42
N PRO A 201 3.29 0.89 -15.50
CA PRO A 201 3.14 0.51 -14.10
C PRO A 201 2.01 -0.50 -13.92
N ASP A 202 2.17 -1.45 -13.01
CA ASP A 202 1.14 -2.44 -12.69
C ASP A 202 -0.03 -1.79 -11.92
N LEU A 203 0.24 -0.66 -11.23
CA LEU A 203 -0.78 0.12 -10.56
C LEU A 203 -0.51 1.63 -10.64
N PHE A 204 -1.58 2.43 -10.73
CA PHE A 204 -1.55 3.87 -10.53
C PHE A 204 -2.14 4.21 -9.16
N TRP A 205 -1.36 4.94 -8.37
CA TRP A 205 -1.77 5.47 -7.09
C TRP A 205 -2.03 6.97 -7.24
N PHE A 206 -3.26 7.35 -7.55
CA PHE A 206 -3.67 8.75 -7.67
C PHE A 206 -3.85 9.38 -6.29
N ASP A 207 -3.72 10.70 -6.24
CA ASP A 207 -3.95 11.48 -5.06
C ASP A 207 -4.45 12.88 -5.42
N GLY A 208 -5.21 13.52 -4.50
CA GLY A 208 -5.69 14.88 -4.73
C GLY A 208 -7.04 14.98 -5.44
N ASP A 209 -7.77 13.90 -5.58
CA ASP A 209 -9.07 13.93 -6.28
C ASP A 209 -10.14 14.76 -5.58
N TRP A 210 -9.97 15.10 -4.31
CA TRP A 210 -10.95 15.81 -3.49
C TRP A 210 -11.19 17.28 -3.88
N GLU A 211 -10.24 17.94 -4.59
CA GLU A 211 -10.38 19.37 -4.91
C GLU A 211 -11.42 19.63 -6.03
N HIS A 212 -11.69 18.66 -6.90
CA HIS A 212 -12.60 18.82 -8.02
C HIS A 212 -13.53 17.60 -8.17
N SER A 213 -14.62 17.81 -8.92
CA SER A 213 -15.56 16.75 -9.26
C SER A 213 -14.97 15.75 -10.26
N GLU A 214 -15.59 14.58 -10.37
CA GLU A 214 -15.24 13.54 -11.36
C GLU A 214 -15.24 14.06 -12.79
N ALA A 215 -16.24 14.88 -13.12
CA ALA A 215 -16.38 15.49 -14.45
C ALA A 215 -15.31 16.55 -14.71
N GLU A 216 -14.95 17.37 -13.72
CA GLU A 216 -13.88 18.36 -13.84
C GLU A 216 -12.53 17.69 -14.02
N TRP A 217 -12.23 16.62 -13.28
CA TRP A 217 -11.02 15.81 -13.46
C TRP A 217 -10.99 15.05 -14.79
N GLN A 218 -12.14 14.89 -15.46
CA GLN A 218 -12.28 13.99 -16.60
C GLN A 218 -11.79 12.57 -16.27
N ALA A 219 -12.21 12.04 -15.11
CA ALA A 219 -11.71 10.76 -14.58
C ALA A 219 -11.91 9.60 -15.57
N ALA A 220 -13.02 9.57 -16.30
CA ALA A 220 -13.26 8.61 -17.38
C ALA A 220 -12.18 8.65 -18.48
N GLN A 221 -11.66 9.84 -18.80
CA GLN A 221 -10.61 9.98 -19.81
C GLN A 221 -9.27 9.51 -19.26
N ILE A 222 -8.96 9.75 -17.97
CA ILE A 222 -7.75 9.22 -17.31
C ILE A 222 -7.77 7.69 -17.35
N ASP A 223 -8.88 7.09 -16.96
CA ASP A 223 -9.11 5.64 -17.03
C ASP A 223 -8.88 5.09 -18.43
N ALA A 224 -9.49 5.73 -19.45
CA ALA A 224 -9.33 5.35 -20.84
C ALA A 224 -7.88 5.46 -21.34
N ILE A 225 -7.15 6.54 -21.00
CA ILE A 225 -5.72 6.72 -21.33
C ILE A 225 -4.89 5.56 -20.80
N ILE A 226 -5.15 5.13 -19.58
CA ILE A 226 -4.39 4.04 -18.96
C ILE A 226 -4.75 2.71 -19.61
N HIS A 227 -6.02 2.33 -19.60
CA HIS A 227 -6.44 1.00 -20.02
C HIS A 227 -6.36 0.74 -21.52
N GLN A 228 -6.32 1.78 -22.35
CA GLN A 228 -6.09 1.63 -23.79
C GLN A 228 -4.75 0.96 -24.13
N SER A 229 -3.70 1.25 -23.38
CA SER A 229 -2.33 0.71 -23.65
C SER A 229 -1.80 -0.19 -22.53
N ASN A 230 -2.46 -0.23 -21.39
CA ASN A 230 -2.09 -1.03 -20.21
C ASN A 230 -3.37 -1.59 -19.54
N PRO A 231 -4.08 -2.51 -20.18
CA PRO A 231 -5.39 -2.98 -19.73
C PRO A 231 -5.36 -3.71 -18.37
N GLU A 232 -4.20 -4.20 -17.94
CA GLU A 232 -4.03 -4.92 -16.68
C GLU A 232 -3.64 -4.02 -15.49
N ALA A 233 -3.43 -2.70 -15.71
CA ALA A 233 -3.13 -1.78 -14.64
C ALA A 233 -4.34 -1.63 -13.71
N ILE A 234 -4.07 -1.52 -12.40
CA ILE A 234 -5.10 -1.23 -11.41
C ILE A 234 -4.98 0.22 -10.93
N LEU A 235 -6.11 0.79 -10.53
CA LEU A 235 -6.21 2.18 -10.05
C LEU A 235 -6.66 2.18 -8.59
N ASN A 236 -6.02 3.00 -7.75
CA ASN A 236 -6.49 3.17 -6.38
C ASN A 236 -7.81 3.96 -6.30
N GLY A 237 -8.50 3.90 -5.16
CA GLY A 237 -9.80 4.54 -4.93
C GLY A 237 -9.79 6.07 -4.95
N ARG A 238 -8.64 6.71 -5.23
CA ARG A 238 -8.50 8.18 -5.31
C ARG A 238 -8.57 8.71 -6.74
N LEU A 239 -9.37 8.04 -7.58
CA LEU A 239 -9.81 8.54 -8.87
C LEU A 239 -11.35 8.50 -8.96
N LYS A 240 -12.02 9.02 -7.92
CA LYS A 240 -13.49 9.04 -7.81
C LYS A 240 -14.09 7.63 -7.95
N SER A 241 -15.05 7.43 -8.89
CA SER A 241 -15.69 6.13 -9.08
C SER A 241 -14.85 5.10 -9.87
N TYR A 242 -13.72 5.52 -10.44
CA TYR A 242 -12.89 4.68 -11.34
C TYR A 242 -11.83 3.84 -10.62
N GLY A 243 -11.72 3.92 -9.29
CA GLY A 243 -10.74 3.12 -8.56
C GLY A 243 -11.17 1.66 -8.36
N ASP A 244 -10.20 0.75 -8.33
CA ASP A 244 -10.40 -0.70 -8.17
C ASP A 244 -10.40 -1.13 -6.69
N TYR A 245 -9.74 -0.39 -5.80
CA TYR A 245 -9.58 -0.73 -4.40
C TYR A 245 -9.59 0.50 -3.49
N ASP A 246 -9.98 0.32 -2.23
CA ASP A 246 -10.03 1.41 -1.24
C ASP A 246 -8.68 1.62 -0.56
N THR A 247 -8.39 2.89 -0.18
CA THR A 247 -7.11 3.29 0.44
C THR A 247 -7.33 4.02 1.76
N PRO A 248 -7.72 3.33 2.86
CA PRO A 248 -7.65 3.91 4.19
C PRO A 248 -6.22 4.36 4.50
N GLU A 249 -6.09 5.43 5.30
CA GLU A 249 -4.81 6.10 5.52
C GLU A 249 -4.53 6.24 7.02
N GLN A 250 -3.29 5.90 7.43
CA GLN A 250 -2.71 6.01 8.77
C GLN A 250 -3.40 5.18 9.86
N ASN A 251 -4.69 4.96 9.81
CA ASN A 251 -5.43 4.23 10.82
C ASN A 251 -6.17 3.04 10.21
N MET A 252 -6.19 1.92 10.95
CA MET A 252 -6.98 0.76 10.57
C MET A 252 -8.47 1.11 10.48
N PRO A 253 -9.17 0.69 9.43
CA PRO A 253 -10.61 0.86 9.34
C PRO A 253 -11.30 0.04 10.44
N ILE A 254 -12.29 0.64 11.14
CA ILE A 254 -13.07 -0.04 12.18
C ILE A 254 -14.07 -1.02 11.55
N ILE A 255 -14.60 -0.66 10.40
CA ILE A 255 -15.48 -1.51 9.58
C ILE A 255 -14.73 -1.86 8.29
N HIS A 256 -15.00 -3.05 7.75
CA HIS A 256 -14.42 -3.46 6.48
C HIS A 256 -14.75 -2.41 5.40
N PRO A 257 -13.78 -1.96 4.61
CA PRO A 257 -14.00 -1.06 3.47
C PRO A 257 -15.06 -1.60 2.50
N ASP A 258 -15.71 -0.70 1.76
CA ASP A 258 -16.82 -1.07 0.88
C ASP A 258 -16.40 -2.00 -0.25
N ARG A 259 -15.19 -1.80 -0.79
CA ARG A 259 -14.62 -2.71 -1.79
C ARG A 259 -13.99 -3.93 -1.14
N ASN A 260 -14.10 -5.07 -1.80
CA ASN A 260 -13.50 -6.33 -1.32
C ASN A 260 -11.98 -6.29 -1.25
N THR A 261 -11.34 -5.44 -2.05
CA THR A 261 -9.89 -5.23 -2.07
C THR A 261 -9.59 -3.84 -1.52
N TRP A 262 -8.64 -3.75 -0.60
CA TRP A 262 -8.23 -2.50 0.03
C TRP A 262 -6.78 -2.55 0.51
N GLU A 263 -6.22 -1.39 0.74
CA GLU A 263 -4.83 -1.19 1.12
C GLU A 263 -4.72 -0.09 2.17
N LEU A 264 -4.18 -0.38 3.34
CA LEU A 264 -3.81 0.64 4.31
C LEU A 264 -2.47 1.25 3.90
N CYS A 265 -2.43 2.56 3.62
CA CYS A 265 -1.16 3.27 3.51
C CYS A 265 -0.76 3.87 4.87
N LEU A 266 0.46 3.58 5.31
CA LEU A 266 0.95 3.87 6.66
C LEU A 266 2.41 4.31 6.64
N THR A 267 2.73 5.39 7.35
CA THR A 267 4.12 5.84 7.55
C THR A 267 4.85 5.00 8.61
N THR A 268 6.16 4.87 8.45
CA THR A 268 7.02 4.25 9.48
C THR A 268 7.26 5.16 10.69
N ASN A 269 7.13 6.47 10.51
CA ASN A 269 7.22 7.53 11.53
C ASN A 269 6.01 8.46 11.44
N ASP A 270 6.13 9.75 11.75
CA ASP A 270 5.01 10.71 11.72
C ASP A 270 4.87 11.43 10.36
N ASN A 271 5.81 11.24 9.42
CA ASN A 271 5.84 11.95 8.14
C ASN A 271 5.99 10.99 6.97
N TRP A 272 5.47 11.37 5.78
CA TRP A 272 5.64 10.62 4.53
C TRP A 272 7.06 10.78 3.98
N GLY A 273 7.48 12.00 3.68
CA GLY A 273 8.83 12.29 3.22
C GLY A 273 9.86 12.33 4.35
N TYR A 274 11.14 12.29 3.97
CA TYR A 274 12.24 12.40 4.92
C TYR A 274 12.18 13.70 5.74
N ARG A 275 12.26 13.56 7.05
CA ARG A 275 12.34 14.68 8.00
C ARG A 275 13.36 14.39 9.08
N PRO A 276 14.47 15.14 9.13
CA PRO A 276 15.60 14.83 10.02
C PRO A 276 15.26 15.01 11.51
N GLN A 277 14.20 15.76 11.86
CA GLN A 277 13.76 15.96 13.25
C GLN A 277 12.75 14.91 13.71
N ASP A 278 12.25 14.08 12.81
CA ASP A 278 11.29 13.04 13.15
C ASP A 278 12.02 11.75 13.54
N HIS A 279 12.02 11.47 14.82
CA HIS A 279 12.59 10.28 15.43
C HIS A 279 11.51 9.36 16.05
N ASN A 280 10.23 9.69 15.81
CA ASN A 280 9.10 8.93 16.35
C ASN A 280 8.76 7.73 15.47
N PHE A 281 9.70 6.82 15.31
CA PHE A 281 9.47 5.60 14.55
C PHE A 281 8.60 4.61 15.32
N LYS A 282 7.60 4.07 14.64
CA LYS A 282 6.80 2.95 15.15
C LYS A 282 7.71 1.74 15.36
N SER A 283 7.53 1.03 16.45
CA SER A 283 8.31 -0.19 16.73
C SER A 283 7.98 -1.29 15.71
N HIS A 284 8.90 -2.24 15.53
CA HIS A 284 8.67 -3.40 14.68
C HIS A 284 7.43 -4.19 15.09
N PHE A 285 7.18 -4.28 16.41
CA PHE A 285 6.02 -4.96 16.98
C PHE A 285 4.70 -4.24 16.59
N GLU A 286 4.64 -2.91 16.72
CA GLU A 286 3.46 -2.12 16.33
C GLU A 286 3.16 -2.28 14.83
N LEU A 287 4.19 -2.13 13.98
CA LEU A 287 4.00 -2.24 12.53
C LEU A 287 3.57 -3.65 12.11
N LEU A 288 4.15 -4.71 12.69
CA LEU A 288 3.72 -6.08 12.43
C LEU A 288 2.32 -6.37 13.00
N SER A 289 1.95 -5.76 14.13
CA SER A 289 0.59 -5.88 14.67
C SER A 289 -0.44 -5.29 13.71
N ILE A 290 -0.19 -4.09 13.18
CA ILE A 290 -1.02 -3.46 12.16
C ILE A 290 -1.05 -4.32 10.88
N PHE A 291 0.10 -4.84 10.45
CA PHE A 291 0.15 -5.71 9.27
C PHE A 291 -0.70 -6.97 9.45
N THR A 292 -0.60 -7.65 10.60
CA THR A 292 -1.44 -8.84 10.85
C THR A 292 -2.93 -8.50 10.95
N GLU A 293 -3.27 -7.28 11.37
CA GLU A 293 -4.65 -6.80 11.37
C GLU A 293 -5.16 -6.57 9.94
N CYS A 294 -4.36 -5.93 9.07
CA CYS A 294 -4.67 -5.83 7.63
C CYS A 294 -4.93 -7.21 7.03
N LEU A 295 -4.04 -8.18 7.29
CA LEU A 295 -4.18 -9.56 6.82
C LEU A 295 -5.47 -10.21 7.32
N GLY A 296 -5.77 -10.05 8.61
CA GLY A 296 -6.96 -10.61 9.25
C GLY A 296 -8.28 -10.10 8.65
N MET A 297 -8.27 -8.87 8.16
CA MET A 297 -9.38 -8.23 7.45
C MET A 297 -9.31 -8.41 5.93
N GLY A 298 -8.32 -9.13 5.39
CA GLY A 298 -8.18 -9.42 3.96
C GLY A 298 -7.53 -8.31 3.13
N GLY A 299 -7.02 -7.24 3.77
CA GLY A 299 -6.38 -6.12 3.11
C GLY A 299 -4.87 -6.28 2.89
N ASN A 300 -4.28 -5.27 2.25
CA ASN A 300 -2.85 -5.09 2.08
C ASN A 300 -2.32 -3.98 2.99
N LEU A 301 -1.03 -4.01 3.29
CA LEU A 301 -0.30 -2.89 3.88
C LEU A 301 0.64 -2.29 2.84
N LEU A 302 0.56 -0.97 2.63
CA LEU A 302 1.53 -0.16 1.88
C LEU A 302 2.33 0.66 2.90
N LEU A 303 3.53 0.16 3.24
CA LEU A 303 4.37 0.74 4.28
C LEU A 303 5.32 1.78 3.69
N ASP A 304 5.27 3.00 4.19
CA ASP A 304 5.99 4.14 3.63
C ASP A 304 7.39 4.31 4.19
N ILE A 305 8.30 4.68 3.29
CA ILE A 305 9.66 5.16 3.59
C ILE A 305 9.92 6.49 2.89
N GLY A 306 10.69 7.36 3.56
CA GLY A 306 11.11 8.67 3.02
C GLY A 306 12.63 8.74 2.83
N PRO A 307 13.17 8.52 1.63
CA PRO A 307 14.61 8.67 1.38
C PRO A 307 15.08 10.13 1.52
N LYS A 308 16.35 10.31 1.91
CA LYS A 308 17.02 11.60 1.94
C LYS A 308 17.23 12.16 0.54
N ALA A 309 17.53 13.45 0.44
CA ALA A 309 17.72 14.13 -0.84
C ALA A 309 18.87 13.55 -1.69
N ASP A 310 19.85 12.95 -1.06
CA ASP A 310 20.97 12.27 -1.72
C ASP A 310 20.62 10.87 -2.25
N GLY A 311 19.46 10.33 -1.88
CA GLY A 311 19.01 9.00 -2.27
C GLY A 311 19.35 7.88 -1.28
N THR A 312 19.90 8.21 -0.09
CA THR A 312 20.06 7.21 0.97
C THR A 312 18.76 7.03 1.76
N ILE A 313 18.44 5.78 2.10
CA ILE A 313 17.31 5.46 2.98
C ILE A 313 17.79 5.57 4.44
N PRO A 314 17.03 6.20 5.36
CA PRO A 314 17.37 6.26 6.78
C PRO A 314 17.60 4.87 7.40
N ASP A 315 18.59 4.77 8.29
CA ASP A 315 18.97 3.48 8.90
C ASP A 315 17.83 2.83 9.69
N GLU A 316 17.00 3.64 10.33
CA GLU A 316 15.81 3.19 11.08
C GLU A 316 14.81 2.53 10.12
N GLN A 317 14.57 3.11 8.95
CA GLN A 317 13.67 2.52 7.95
C GLN A 317 14.26 1.26 7.32
N ILE A 318 15.57 1.22 7.08
CA ILE A 318 16.26 -0.02 6.66
C ILE A 318 16.09 -1.12 7.72
N ALA A 319 16.23 -0.79 9.00
CA ALA A 319 16.05 -1.76 10.10
C ALA A 319 14.62 -2.30 10.16
N ILE A 320 13.60 -1.43 9.96
CA ILE A 320 12.20 -1.82 9.88
C ILE A 320 11.97 -2.79 8.72
N LEU A 321 12.41 -2.45 7.51
CA LEU A 321 12.24 -3.30 6.33
C LEU A 321 12.91 -4.67 6.50
N LYS A 322 14.10 -4.71 7.07
CA LYS A 322 14.79 -5.97 7.39
C LYS A 322 14.08 -6.79 8.47
N ALA A 323 13.46 -6.13 9.46
CA ALA A 323 12.65 -6.81 10.46
C ALA A 323 11.41 -7.47 9.84
N PHE A 324 10.72 -6.74 8.95
CA PHE A 324 9.64 -7.30 8.14
C PHE A 324 10.11 -8.51 7.34
N GLY A 325 11.26 -8.40 6.67
CA GLY A 325 11.81 -9.48 5.86
C GLY A 325 12.03 -10.78 6.63
N ARG A 326 12.65 -10.69 7.82
CA ARG A 326 12.83 -11.87 8.67
C ARG A 326 11.51 -12.52 9.07
N TRP A 327 10.51 -11.70 9.42
CA TRP A 327 9.21 -12.19 9.85
C TRP A 327 8.37 -12.75 8.68
N THR A 328 8.30 -12.04 7.57
CA THR A 328 7.55 -12.46 6.37
C THR A 328 8.12 -13.73 5.73
N GLN A 329 9.45 -13.87 5.70
CA GLN A 329 10.11 -15.07 5.20
C GLN A 329 9.75 -16.30 6.03
N LYS A 330 9.79 -16.17 7.36
CA LYS A 330 9.44 -17.24 8.30
C LYS A 330 7.96 -17.66 8.19
N HIS A 331 7.07 -16.71 7.93
CA HIS A 331 5.62 -16.91 7.98
C HIS A 331 4.92 -16.76 6.63
N SER A 332 5.64 -16.87 5.52
CA SER A 332 5.16 -16.55 4.15
C SER A 332 3.86 -17.26 3.77
N SER A 333 3.66 -18.52 4.14
CA SER A 333 2.45 -19.29 3.85
C SER A 333 1.20 -18.86 4.61
N ALA A 334 1.37 -18.05 5.68
CA ALA A 334 0.28 -17.47 6.44
C ALA A 334 -0.08 -16.05 5.96
N ILE A 335 0.69 -15.51 5.01
CA ILE A 335 0.61 -14.13 4.54
C ILE A 335 0.10 -14.09 3.10
N TYR A 336 0.93 -14.55 2.16
CA TYR A 336 0.67 -14.37 0.74
C TYR A 336 -0.35 -15.36 0.20
N GLY A 337 -1.22 -14.89 -0.69
CA GLY A 337 -2.28 -15.71 -1.26
C GLY A 337 -3.34 -16.17 -0.26
N THR A 338 -3.44 -15.50 0.89
CA THR A 338 -4.46 -15.78 1.91
C THR A 338 -5.67 -14.86 1.78
N ILE A 339 -6.77 -15.26 2.41
CA ILE A 339 -7.99 -14.47 2.57
C ILE A 339 -8.20 -14.10 4.04
N ALA A 340 -9.15 -13.20 4.32
CA ALA A 340 -9.56 -12.84 5.68
C ALA A 340 -9.80 -14.06 6.55
N GLY A 341 -9.44 -13.96 7.83
CA GLY A 341 -9.49 -15.06 8.77
C GLY A 341 -10.87 -15.32 9.38
N LEU A 342 -10.85 -15.75 10.65
CA LEU A 342 -12.06 -16.07 11.40
C LEU A 342 -12.91 -14.83 11.65
N PRO A 343 -14.23 -14.92 11.52
CA PRO A 343 -15.13 -13.84 11.91
C PRO A 343 -14.98 -13.51 13.40
N TYR A 344 -15.27 -12.25 13.74
CA TYR A 344 -15.27 -11.78 15.13
C TYR A 344 -16.07 -12.71 16.06
N GLY A 345 -15.54 -12.96 17.25
CA GLY A 345 -16.13 -13.82 18.26
C GLY A 345 -15.64 -15.27 18.23
N HIS A 346 -15.08 -15.74 17.12
CA HIS A 346 -14.47 -17.08 17.07
C HIS A 346 -13.06 -17.11 17.64
N TYR A 347 -12.29 -16.06 17.39
CA TYR A 347 -10.94 -15.87 17.90
C TYR A 347 -10.73 -14.39 18.28
N HIS A 348 -10.02 -14.13 19.38
CA HIS A 348 -9.70 -12.78 19.85
C HIS A 348 -8.31 -12.32 19.40
N GLY A 349 -8.04 -12.44 18.14
CA GLY A 349 -6.79 -12.04 17.49
C GLY A 349 -6.96 -12.03 15.99
N ASN A 350 -5.89 -11.70 15.28
CA ASN A 350 -5.88 -11.69 13.84
C ASN A 350 -5.62 -13.10 13.30
N SER A 351 -6.22 -13.43 12.18
CA SER A 351 -6.05 -14.73 11.53
C SER A 351 -6.24 -14.62 10.02
N THR A 352 -5.68 -15.59 9.28
CA THR A 352 -5.90 -15.74 7.83
C THR A 352 -6.35 -17.15 7.51
N LEU A 353 -7.00 -17.32 6.37
CA LEU A 353 -7.35 -18.60 5.79
C LEU A 353 -6.66 -18.78 4.43
N SER A 354 -6.31 -20.02 4.08
CA SER A 354 -6.00 -20.34 2.69
C SER A 354 -7.24 -20.12 1.81
N LYS A 355 -7.06 -19.87 0.51
CA LYS A 355 -8.17 -19.63 -0.43
C LYS A 355 -9.21 -20.76 -0.45
N ASP A 356 -8.77 -22.00 -0.24
CA ASP A 356 -9.64 -23.18 -0.12
C ASP A 356 -10.18 -23.41 1.29
N SER A 357 -9.83 -22.54 2.24
CA SER A 357 -10.25 -22.59 3.65
C SER A 357 -9.88 -23.89 4.38
N THR A 358 -8.85 -24.62 3.93
CA THR A 358 -8.35 -25.83 4.59
C THR A 358 -7.22 -25.57 5.58
N VAL A 359 -6.63 -24.36 5.55
CA VAL A 359 -5.57 -23.93 6.47
C VAL A 359 -5.98 -22.65 7.16
N LEU A 360 -5.99 -22.67 8.49
CA LEU A 360 -6.21 -21.50 9.34
C LEU A 360 -4.88 -21.12 10.01
N ASN A 361 -4.50 -19.86 9.90
CA ASN A 361 -3.33 -19.30 10.57
C ASN A 361 -3.78 -18.30 11.62
N LEU A 362 -3.37 -18.48 12.88
CA LEU A 362 -3.65 -17.56 13.99
C LEU A 362 -2.38 -16.75 14.28
N PHE A 363 -2.47 -15.44 14.25
CA PHE A 363 -1.40 -14.54 14.68
C PHE A 363 -1.50 -14.33 16.18
N VAL A 364 -0.44 -14.70 16.91
CA VAL A 364 -0.38 -14.66 18.38
C VAL A 364 0.76 -13.74 18.80
N PRO A 365 0.44 -12.50 19.22
CA PRO A 365 1.46 -11.57 19.73
C PRO A 365 2.17 -12.15 20.94
N SER A 366 3.51 -12.03 20.97
CA SER A 366 4.29 -12.43 22.13
C SER A 366 4.09 -11.42 23.26
N PRO A 367 3.85 -11.88 24.49
CA PRO A 367 3.79 -10.99 25.66
C PRO A 367 5.09 -10.19 25.79
N GLN A 368 4.96 -8.86 25.78
CA GLN A 368 6.10 -7.97 25.92
C GLN A 368 6.45 -7.73 27.41
N GLY A 369 7.74 -7.52 27.71
CA GLY A 369 8.18 -7.19 29.06
C GLY A 369 8.14 -8.35 30.06
N VAL A 370 8.07 -9.60 29.61
CA VAL A 370 8.15 -10.77 30.49
C VAL A 370 9.62 -11.00 30.91
N HIS A 371 9.93 -10.80 32.18
CA HIS A 371 11.28 -10.88 32.73
C HIS A 371 11.48 -12.05 33.70
N THR A 372 10.51 -12.98 33.83
CA THR A 372 10.56 -14.15 34.69
C THR A 372 11.08 -15.38 33.96
N ASP A 373 11.39 -16.46 34.70
CA ASP A 373 11.68 -17.77 34.09
C ASP A 373 10.50 -18.22 33.26
N THR A 374 10.70 -18.25 31.94
CA THR A 374 9.68 -18.55 30.93
C THR A 374 9.74 -19.99 30.45
N SER A 375 10.62 -20.81 30.99
CA SER A 375 10.87 -22.19 30.52
C SER A 375 9.66 -23.11 30.58
N THR A 376 8.71 -22.82 31.49
CA THR A 376 7.45 -23.57 31.66
C THR A 376 6.20 -22.76 31.33
N LEU A 377 6.38 -21.51 30.85
CA LEU A 377 5.27 -20.63 30.54
C LEU A 377 4.58 -21.08 29.27
N MET A 378 3.26 -21.32 29.37
CA MET A 378 2.38 -21.64 28.24
C MET A 378 1.45 -20.46 27.97
N ILE A 379 1.32 -20.06 26.72
CA ILE A 379 0.41 -19.00 26.30
C ILE A 379 -0.86 -19.65 25.79
N PRO A 380 -2.01 -19.45 26.49
CA PRO A 380 -3.28 -20.04 26.08
C PRO A 380 -3.90 -19.24 24.93
N VAL A 381 -4.32 -19.97 23.91
CA VAL A 381 -5.10 -19.45 22.78
C VAL A 381 -6.35 -20.31 22.64
N TYR A 382 -7.48 -19.72 22.28
CA TYR A 382 -8.70 -20.47 22.16
C TYR A 382 -9.58 -20.05 20.97
N ILE A 383 -10.23 -21.04 20.36
CA ILE A 383 -11.15 -20.87 19.24
C ILE A 383 -12.53 -21.36 19.64
N LYS A 384 -13.54 -20.53 19.47
CA LYS A 384 -14.94 -20.84 19.75
C LYS A 384 -15.68 -21.25 18.46
N GLY A 385 -16.59 -22.19 18.60
CA GLY A 385 -17.51 -22.54 17.52
C GLY A 385 -16.85 -23.27 16.33
N LEU A 386 -15.70 -23.90 16.53
CA LEU A 386 -15.05 -24.71 15.50
C LEU A 386 -15.74 -26.08 15.40
N LYS A 387 -16.40 -26.35 14.26
CA LYS A 387 -17.03 -27.67 13.99
C LYS A 387 -16.08 -28.67 13.36
N SER A 388 -15.08 -28.17 12.62
CA SER A 388 -14.07 -29.01 11.96
C SER A 388 -13.05 -29.53 12.97
N VAL A 389 -12.63 -30.78 12.80
CA VAL A 389 -11.59 -31.39 13.62
C VAL A 389 -10.22 -31.09 12.99
N PRO A 390 -9.28 -30.49 13.73
CA PRO A 390 -7.95 -30.26 13.25
C PRO A 390 -7.22 -31.55 12.86
N LYS A 391 -6.54 -31.54 11.72
CA LYS A 391 -5.63 -32.61 11.32
C LYS A 391 -4.26 -32.46 11.97
N SER A 392 -3.77 -31.23 12.06
CA SER A 392 -2.52 -30.89 12.72
C SER A 392 -2.58 -29.46 13.22
N ILE A 393 -1.87 -29.17 14.29
CA ILE A 393 -1.71 -27.83 14.89
C ILE A 393 -0.23 -27.66 15.16
N THR A 394 0.42 -26.72 14.47
CA THR A 394 1.87 -26.49 14.54
C THR A 394 2.19 -25.03 14.71
N LEU A 395 3.32 -24.74 15.34
CA LEU A 395 3.92 -23.41 15.35
C LEU A 395 4.73 -23.24 14.06
N LEU A 396 4.33 -22.30 13.21
CA LEU A 396 4.96 -22.10 11.90
C LEU A 396 6.40 -21.59 12.05
N GLY A 397 7.32 -22.21 11.35
CA GLY A 397 8.76 -21.88 11.37
C GLY A 397 9.60 -22.63 12.43
N SER A 398 8.97 -23.43 13.31
CA SER A 398 9.68 -24.38 14.21
C SER A 398 9.17 -25.82 14.04
N ASP A 399 8.03 -26.03 13.37
CA ASP A 399 7.34 -27.31 13.23
C ASP A 399 6.93 -27.95 14.58
N THR A 400 6.98 -27.18 15.67
CA THR A 400 6.57 -27.63 17.00
C THR A 400 5.09 -27.95 17.01
N GLN A 401 4.74 -29.18 17.45
CA GLN A 401 3.33 -29.58 17.60
C GLN A 401 2.74 -28.89 18.83
N ILE A 402 1.58 -28.25 18.65
CA ILE A 402 0.89 -27.52 19.71
C ILE A 402 -0.15 -28.45 20.36
N ALA A 403 -0.06 -28.61 21.69
CA ALA A 403 -1.04 -29.35 22.48
C ALA A 403 -2.41 -28.65 22.43
N SER A 404 -3.47 -29.43 22.32
CA SER A 404 -4.83 -28.88 22.27
C SER A 404 -5.83 -29.77 22.98
N HIS A 405 -6.88 -29.18 23.55
CA HIS A 405 -8.00 -29.87 24.14
C HIS A 405 -9.31 -29.09 23.95
N GLU A 406 -10.44 -29.80 23.94
CA GLU A 406 -11.76 -29.20 23.76
C GLU A 406 -12.48 -29.14 25.12
N VAL A 407 -13.05 -27.98 25.46
CA VAL A 407 -13.80 -27.76 26.72
C VAL A 407 -15.22 -27.33 26.42
N GLY A 408 -16.17 -27.81 27.21
CA GLY A 408 -17.56 -27.38 27.16
C GLY A 408 -18.41 -28.06 26.08
N LYS A 409 -17.91 -29.10 25.41
CA LYS A 409 -18.71 -29.94 24.52
C LYS A 409 -19.61 -30.85 25.34
N ILE A 410 -20.91 -30.82 25.04
CA ILE A 410 -21.91 -31.63 25.73
C ILE A 410 -22.71 -32.47 24.74
N SER A 411 -23.02 -33.70 25.10
CA SER A 411 -23.58 -34.72 24.19
C SER A 411 -24.95 -34.38 23.61
N TRP A 412 -25.73 -33.58 24.32
CA TRP A 412 -27.08 -33.18 23.89
C TRP A 412 -27.14 -31.86 23.11
N SER A 413 -26.01 -31.19 22.89
CA SER A 413 -25.95 -29.91 22.15
C SER A 413 -25.17 -30.06 20.86
N SER A 414 -25.64 -29.39 19.81
CA SER A 414 -24.90 -29.23 18.55
C SER A 414 -23.86 -28.12 18.57
N VAL A 415 -23.79 -27.36 19.68
CA VAL A 415 -22.77 -26.30 19.86
C VAL A 415 -21.45 -26.99 20.15
N PRO A 416 -20.42 -26.74 19.35
CA PRO A 416 -19.09 -27.29 19.62
C PRO A 416 -18.48 -26.67 20.89
N GLY A 417 -17.60 -27.40 21.54
CA GLY A 417 -16.80 -26.88 22.64
C GLY A 417 -15.85 -25.76 22.17
N THR A 418 -15.13 -25.23 23.11
CA THR A 418 -14.02 -24.27 22.84
C THR A 418 -12.72 -25.06 22.70
N LEU A 419 -12.05 -24.93 21.58
CA LEU A 419 -10.70 -25.51 21.37
C LEU A 419 -9.68 -24.63 22.05
N PHE A 420 -8.95 -25.17 23.03
CA PHE A 420 -7.81 -24.53 23.68
C PHE A 420 -6.51 -25.04 23.09
N LEU A 421 -5.57 -24.14 22.90
CA LEU A 421 -4.20 -24.39 22.44
C LEU A 421 -3.23 -23.86 23.51
N GLU A 422 -2.15 -24.58 23.75
CA GLU A 422 -1.12 -24.21 24.72
C GLU A 422 0.21 -24.03 23.99
N ILE A 423 0.65 -22.78 23.81
CA ILE A 423 1.86 -22.45 23.07
C ILE A 423 3.02 -22.28 24.05
N PRO A 424 4.11 -23.08 23.93
CA PRO A 424 5.30 -22.86 24.75
C PRO A 424 5.90 -21.48 24.45
N PHE A 425 6.02 -20.63 25.48
CA PHE A 425 6.57 -19.28 25.31
C PHE A 425 8.01 -19.32 24.78
N SER A 426 8.81 -20.30 25.19
CA SER A 426 10.19 -20.51 24.73
C SER A 426 10.33 -20.73 23.22
N GLU A 427 9.25 -21.18 22.55
CA GLU A 427 9.22 -21.46 21.12
C GLU A 427 8.63 -20.30 20.29
N MET A 428 8.09 -19.28 20.97
CA MET A 428 7.43 -18.16 20.30
C MET A 428 8.42 -17.26 19.56
N ASP A 429 7.95 -16.69 18.47
CA ASP A 429 8.62 -15.56 17.83
C ASP A 429 8.62 -14.36 18.79
N PRO A 430 9.71 -13.61 18.91
CA PRO A 430 9.77 -12.49 19.85
C PRO A 430 8.76 -11.38 19.58
N MET A 431 8.18 -11.33 18.38
CA MET A 431 7.18 -10.34 18.01
C MET A 431 5.78 -10.99 17.89
N ILE A 432 5.52 -11.74 16.83
CA ILE A 432 4.23 -12.37 16.57
C ILE A 432 4.48 -13.79 16.04
N SER A 433 3.99 -14.78 16.77
CA SER A 433 4.01 -16.17 16.36
C SER A 433 2.82 -16.50 15.46
N VAL A 434 2.95 -17.51 14.62
CA VAL A 434 1.86 -18.02 13.79
C VAL A 434 1.57 -19.46 14.15
N VAL A 435 0.37 -19.74 14.64
CA VAL A 435 -0.14 -21.10 14.82
C VAL A 435 -0.91 -21.50 13.58
N GLN A 436 -0.41 -22.51 12.88
CA GLN A 436 -1.07 -23.05 11.68
C GLN A 436 -1.89 -24.29 12.03
N ILE A 437 -3.16 -24.27 11.67
CA ILE A 437 -4.12 -25.37 11.87
C ILE A 437 -4.57 -25.88 10.49
N LYS A 438 -4.30 -27.15 10.20
CA LYS A 438 -4.70 -27.79 8.94
C LYS A 438 -5.93 -28.67 9.16
N PHE A 439 -6.80 -28.69 8.15
CA PHE A 439 -8.00 -29.49 8.10
C PHE A 439 -8.02 -30.41 6.85
N ASN A 440 -8.80 -31.49 6.87
CA ASN A 440 -8.97 -32.35 5.71
C ASN A 440 -9.98 -31.80 4.68
N GLU A 441 -10.81 -30.83 5.10
CA GLU A 441 -11.86 -30.18 4.29
C GLU A 441 -11.97 -28.70 4.71
N PRO A 442 -12.64 -27.86 3.94
CA PRO A 442 -12.86 -26.47 4.30
C PRO A 442 -13.45 -26.31 5.70
N ILE A 443 -12.94 -25.34 6.46
CA ILE A 443 -13.33 -25.08 7.85
C ILE A 443 -14.84 -24.84 7.98
N LYS A 444 -15.48 -25.47 8.95
CA LYS A 444 -16.89 -25.28 9.29
C LYS A 444 -17.01 -24.63 10.66
N LEU A 445 -17.81 -23.57 10.74
CA LEU A 445 -18.00 -22.78 11.95
C LEU A 445 -19.47 -22.84 12.41
N TYR A 446 -19.67 -22.83 13.71
CA TYR A 446 -20.97 -22.62 14.34
C TYR A 446 -21.22 -21.11 14.50
N ARG A 447 -22.27 -20.59 13.89
CA ARG A 447 -22.63 -19.16 13.94
C ARG A 447 -23.96 -18.90 14.66
N GLY A 448 -24.40 -19.85 15.47
CA GLY A 448 -25.66 -19.72 16.20
C GLY A 448 -25.55 -18.91 17.48
N LYS A 449 -26.70 -18.64 18.11
CA LYS A 449 -26.84 -17.79 19.29
C LYS A 449 -26.48 -18.49 20.63
N GLY A 450 -25.92 -19.69 20.59
CA GLY A 450 -25.70 -20.52 21.79
C GLY A 450 -26.73 -21.66 21.95
N GLY A 451 -26.63 -22.43 23.05
CA GLY A 451 -27.32 -23.70 23.22
C GLY A 451 -28.77 -23.65 23.71
N PHE A 452 -29.39 -22.48 23.75
CA PHE A 452 -30.80 -22.37 24.11
C PHE A 452 -31.68 -22.12 22.88
N HIS A 453 -32.69 -22.92 22.71
CA HIS A 453 -33.73 -22.81 21.69
C HIS A 453 -34.97 -22.16 22.29
#